data_2d25d59edb385f77ae23430e02299a0c
#
_entry.id   2d25d59edb385f77ae23430e02299a0c
#
_cell.length_a   1.000
_cell.length_b   1.000
_cell.length_c   1.000
_cell.angle_alpha   90.00
_cell.angle_beta   90.00
_cell.angle_gamma   90.00
#
_symmetry.space_group_name_H-M   'P 1'
#
loop_
_entity.id
_entity.type
_entity.pdbx_description
1 polymer ?
#
loop_
_entity_poly.entity_id
_entity_poly.type
_entity_poly.pdbx_seq_one_letter_code
_entity_poly.pdbx_strand_id
1 'polypeptide(L)'
;MNFSDITFLPKPVQKPYPPIWIGGQSKPAIRRAAQIGDCWHPVGAIPAAPLEPEELAENLVLLHQYAEKAGRDPAAIQVSVKAPLYDAGDSSGPRRRFSGSSDEVRQDVQTYSDVGVTHLIFDFRTGDPKQTEDRMARFSEEVMAVT
;
A
#
# COMPACT_ATOMS: atom_id res chain seq x y z
N MET A 1 -1.78 12.18 -30.28
CA MET A 1 -2.82 11.28 -30.82
C MET A 1 -4.15 11.88 -30.41
N ASN A 2 -5.02 12.24 -31.34
CA ASN A 2 -6.33 12.81 -31.06
C ASN A 2 -7.39 11.76 -31.36
N PHE A 3 -8.30 11.54 -30.43
CA PHE A 3 -9.44 10.65 -30.59
C PHE A 3 -10.72 11.46 -30.54
N SER A 4 -11.68 11.18 -31.40
CA SER A 4 -13.04 11.68 -31.36
C SER A 4 -14.01 10.50 -31.33
N ASP A 5 -15.19 10.75 -30.77
CA ASP A 5 -16.33 9.81 -30.79
C ASP A 5 -16.07 8.44 -30.12
N ILE A 6 -15.17 8.42 -29.11
CA ILE A 6 -14.93 7.22 -28.32
C ILE A 6 -16.01 7.08 -27.25
N THR A 7 -16.74 5.98 -27.29
CA THR A 7 -17.69 5.60 -26.25
C THR A 7 -17.02 4.66 -25.25
N PHE A 8 -17.02 5.06 -23.98
CA PHE A 8 -16.53 4.26 -22.86
C PHE A 8 -17.70 3.83 -21.99
N LEU A 9 -18.09 2.56 -22.04
CA LEU A 9 -19.21 1.97 -21.30
C LEU A 9 -18.79 0.60 -20.71
N PRO A 10 -19.37 0.21 -19.56
CA PRO A 10 -20.27 0.98 -18.69
C PRO A 10 -19.57 2.13 -17.98
N LYS A 11 -20.30 3.19 -17.66
CA LYS A 11 -19.76 4.29 -16.85
C LYS A 11 -19.58 3.84 -15.40
N PRO A 12 -18.56 4.35 -14.69
CA PRO A 12 -18.38 4.08 -13.27
C PRO A 12 -19.60 4.51 -12.43
N VAL A 13 -19.92 3.71 -11.42
CA VAL A 13 -20.95 4.05 -10.42
C VAL A 13 -20.46 5.14 -9.48
N GLN A 14 -19.16 5.07 -9.12
CA GLN A 14 -18.53 6.08 -8.26
C GLN A 14 -18.53 7.45 -8.93
N LYS A 15 -18.76 8.48 -8.12
CA LYS A 15 -18.75 9.88 -8.53
C LYS A 15 -17.73 10.65 -7.67
N PRO A 16 -16.95 11.54 -8.27
CA PRO A 16 -16.93 11.92 -9.71
C PRO A 16 -16.29 10.86 -10.63
N TYR A 17 -15.48 9.96 -10.08
CA TYR A 17 -14.75 8.86 -10.76
C TYR A 17 -14.30 7.82 -9.72
N PRO A 18 -13.90 6.61 -10.11
CA PRO A 18 -13.22 5.67 -9.22
C PRO A 18 -11.90 6.26 -8.69
N PRO A 19 -11.53 6.01 -7.41
CA PRO A 19 -10.29 6.53 -6.86
C PRO A 19 -9.06 6.19 -7.70
N ILE A 20 -8.22 7.19 -7.96
CA ILE A 20 -7.02 7.06 -8.78
C ILE A 20 -5.83 6.75 -7.87
N TRP A 21 -5.28 5.56 -8.00
CA TRP A 21 -4.10 5.12 -7.27
C TRP A 21 -2.85 5.26 -8.11
N ILE A 22 -1.86 5.98 -7.62
CA ILE A 22 -0.59 6.23 -8.32
C ILE A 22 0.53 5.43 -7.68
N GLY A 23 1.05 4.46 -8.43
CA GLY A 23 2.16 3.63 -8.00
C GLY A 23 3.53 4.28 -8.16
N GLY A 24 4.51 3.77 -7.40
CA GLY A 24 5.92 4.09 -7.50
C GLY A 24 6.48 4.98 -6.39
N GLN A 25 7.80 4.89 -6.18
CA GLN A 25 8.54 5.53 -5.09
C GLN A 25 9.47 6.66 -5.57
N SER A 26 9.62 6.83 -6.87
CA SER A 26 10.46 7.92 -7.40
C SER A 26 9.82 9.29 -7.15
N LYS A 27 10.64 10.33 -6.99
CA LYS A 27 10.15 11.71 -6.83
C LYS A 27 9.13 12.14 -7.89
N PRO A 28 9.28 11.80 -9.20
CA PRO A 28 8.25 12.06 -10.19
C PRO A 28 6.93 11.31 -9.94
N ALA A 29 6.98 10.07 -9.42
CA ALA A 29 5.78 9.30 -9.08
C ALA A 29 5.06 9.92 -7.87
N ILE A 30 5.80 10.26 -6.82
CA ILE A 30 5.27 10.94 -5.62
C ILE A 30 4.63 12.27 -6.01
N ARG A 31 5.30 13.07 -6.87
CA ARG A 31 4.73 14.34 -7.36
C ARG A 31 3.42 14.11 -8.12
N ARG A 32 3.36 13.10 -8.97
CA ARG A 32 2.14 12.77 -9.73
C ARG A 32 1.01 12.32 -8.79
N ALA A 33 1.32 11.50 -7.78
CA ALA A 33 0.36 11.11 -6.75
C ALA A 33 -0.19 12.35 -6.02
N ALA A 34 0.68 13.27 -5.63
CA ALA A 34 0.30 14.52 -4.98
C ALA A 34 -0.59 15.41 -5.85
N GLN A 35 -0.36 15.45 -7.17
CA GLN A 35 -1.08 16.34 -8.07
C GLN A 35 -2.46 15.84 -8.48
N ILE A 36 -2.60 14.53 -8.74
CA ILE A 36 -3.80 13.95 -9.38
C ILE A 36 -4.29 12.65 -8.74
N GLY A 37 -3.54 12.05 -7.79
CA GLY A 37 -3.90 10.79 -7.16
C GLY A 37 -4.84 10.99 -5.97
N ASP A 38 -5.71 10.03 -5.74
CA ASP A 38 -6.49 9.90 -4.51
C ASP A 38 -5.75 9.04 -3.49
N CYS A 39 -4.81 8.21 -3.99
CA CYS A 39 -3.94 7.38 -3.16
C CYS A 39 -2.54 7.29 -3.79
N TRP A 40 -1.51 7.44 -2.95
CA TRP A 40 -0.14 7.06 -3.30
C TRP A 40 0.08 5.60 -2.91
N HIS A 41 0.57 4.79 -3.87
CA HIS A 41 0.71 3.33 -3.73
C HIS A 41 2.14 2.86 -4.03
N PRO A 42 3.10 3.03 -3.12
CA PRO A 42 4.43 2.42 -3.25
C PRO A 42 4.40 0.91 -3.00
N VAL A 43 5.39 0.22 -3.56
CA VAL A 43 5.71 -1.16 -3.19
C VAL A 43 6.73 -1.09 -2.05
N GLY A 44 6.55 -1.88 -0.99
CA GLY A 44 7.43 -1.87 0.17
C GLY A 44 7.74 -3.26 0.71
N ALA A 45 8.67 -3.30 1.66
CA ALA A 45 9.06 -4.49 2.40
C ALA A 45 9.58 -5.65 1.53
N ILE A 46 10.09 -5.36 0.34
CA ILE A 46 10.76 -6.34 -0.53
C ILE A 46 12.24 -5.95 -0.74
N PRO A 47 13.15 -6.91 -1.02
CA PRO A 47 14.58 -6.60 -1.13
C PRO A 47 14.92 -5.52 -2.16
N ALA A 48 14.16 -5.44 -3.25
CA ALA A 48 14.37 -4.44 -4.31
C ALA A 48 13.80 -3.04 -3.96
N ALA A 49 12.91 -2.97 -2.97
CA ALA A 49 12.25 -1.75 -2.51
C ALA A 49 11.85 -1.94 -1.03
N PRO A 50 12.79 -1.86 -0.10
CA PRO A 50 12.53 -2.13 1.31
C PRO A 50 11.50 -1.18 1.91
N LEU A 51 11.56 0.10 1.55
CA LEU A 51 10.65 1.15 2.03
C LEU A 51 10.40 1.02 3.53
N GLU A 52 11.48 1.11 4.29
CA GLU A 52 11.40 1.10 5.74
C GLU A 52 10.57 2.31 6.26
N PRO A 53 10.00 2.24 7.46
CA PRO A 53 9.15 3.30 8.00
C PRO A 53 9.77 4.69 7.95
N GLU A 54 11.07 4.81 8.18
CA GLU A 54 11.81 6.07 8.13
C GLU A 54 11.85 6.65 6.71
N GLU A 55 12.17 5.83 5.70
CA GLU A 55 12.15 6.23 4.29
C GLU A 55 10.72 6.61 3.84
N LEU A 56 9.73 5.86 4.32
CA LEU A 56 8.33 6.15 4.05
C LEU A 56 7.94 7.51 4.62
N ALA A 57 8.33 7.81 5.87
CA ALA A 57 8.06 9.09 6.50
C ALA A 57 8.67 10.27 5.72
N GLU A 58 9.91 10.14 5.25
CA GLU A 58 10.57 11.15 4.40
C GLU A 58 9.80 11.37 3.09
N ASN A 59 9.36 10.29 2.46
CA ASN A 59 8.59 10.35 1.22
C ASN A 59 7.19 10.96 1.44
N LEU A 60 6.58 10.76 2.61
CA LEU A 60 5.31 11.39 2.98
C LEU A 60 5.45 12.90 3.16
N VAL A 61 6.53 13.36 3.78
CA VAL A 61 6.84 14.80 3.84
C VAL A 61 6.91 15.38 2.43
N LEU A 62 7.57 14.68 1.52
CA LEU A 62 7.67 15.12 0.12
C LEU A 62 6.32 15.11 -0.61
N LEU A 63 5.49 14.07 -0.38
CA LEU A 63 4.12 13.98 -0.90
C LEU A 63 3.28 15.19 -0.47
N HIS A 64 3.31 15.51 0.83
CA HIS A 64 2.57 16.63 1.40
C HIS A 64 3.03 17.98 0.80
N GLN A 65 4.33 18.21 0.71
CA GLN A 65 4.88 19.42 0.09
C GLN A 65 4.43 19.58 -1.37
N TYR A 66 4.38 18.49 -2.14
CA TYR A 66 3.90 18.54 -3.52
C TYR A 66 2.39 18.75 -3.60
N ALA A 67 1.61 18.20 -2.66
CA ALA A 67 0.16 18.43 -2.60
C ALA A 67 -0.16 19.90 -2.31
N GLU A 68 0.47 20.47 -1.29
CA GLU A 68 0.34 21.90 -0.94
C GLU A 68 0.69 22.82 -2.11
N LYS A 69 1.82 22.55 -2.79
CA LYS A 69 2.23 23.29 -4.00
C LYS A 69 1.23 23.16 -5.15
N ALA A 70 0.46 22.07 -5.19
CA ALA A 70 -0.60 21.84 -6.16
C ALA A 70 -1.96 22.40 -5.71
N GLY A 71 -2.05 23.05 -4.55
CA GLY A 71 -3.28 23.56 -3.97
C GLY A 71 -4.24 22.49 -3.48
N ARG A 72 -3.71 21.28 -3.15
CA ARG A 72 -4.49 20.17 -2.63
C ARG A 72 -4.23 19.96 -1.14
N ASP A 73 -5.27 19.53 -0.45
CA ASP A 73 -5.13 19.08 0.94
C ASP A 73 -4.33 17.77 1.00
N PRO A 74 -3.16 17.75 1.66
CA PRO A 74 -2.38 16.52 1.84
C PRO A 74 -3.16 15.40 2.54
N ALA A 75 -4.02 15.73 3.50
CA ALA A 75 -4.82 14.77 4.26
C ALA A 75 -5.88 14.04 3.40
N ALA A 76 -6.22 14.59 2.23
CA ALA A 76 -7.12 13.93 1.30
C ALA A 76 -6.46 12.83 0.47
N ILE A 77 -5.13 12.67 0.57
CA ILE A 77 -4.38 11.66 -0.20
C ILE A 77 -4.11 10.46 0.71
N GLN A 78 -4.74 9.35 0.40
CA GLN A 78 -4.51 8.10 1.10
C GLN A 78 -3.12 7.53 0.79
N VAL A 79 -2.60 6.69 1.68
CA VAL A 79 -1.32 6.01 1.50
C VAL A 79 -1.52 4.51 1.61
N SER A 80 -1.18 3.79 0.54
CA SER A 80 -1.30 2.33 0.49
C SER A 80 0.06 1.70 0.24
N VAL A 81 0.48 0.79 1.10
CA VAL A 81 1.73 0.03 0.91
C VAL A 81 1.41 -1.41 0.53
N LYS A 82 2.01 -1.88 -0.56
CA LYS A 82 1.98 -3.29 -0.89
C LYS A 82 3.08 -4.01 -0.10
N ALA A 83 2.66 -4.79 0.88
CA ALA A 83 3.53 -5.69 1.63
C ALA A 83 3.99 -6.88 0.75
N PRO A 84 5.07 -7.57 1.13
CA PRO A 84 5.52 -8.76 0.42
C PRO A 84 4.53 -9.91 0.58
N LEU A 85 4.86 -11.04 -0.06
CA LEU A 85 4.16 -12.29 0.17
C LEU A 85 4.13 -12.60 1.68
N TYR A 86 2.95 -12.76 2.23
CA TYR A 86 2.77 -13.11 3.64
C TYR A 86 3.28 -14.52 3.90
N ASP A 87 4.23 -14.64 4.81
CA ASP A 87 4.83 -15.91 5.19
C ASP A 87 4.93 -15.99 6.71
N ALA A 88 3.85 -16.43 7.34
CA ALA A 88 3.83 -16.67 8.77
C ALA A 88 4.61 -17.96 9.09
N GLY A 89 5.78 -17.79 9.68
CA GLY A 89 6.57 -18.88 10.20
C GLY A 89 7.86 -19.23 9.46
N ASP A 90 8.23 -18.51 8.39
CA ASP A 90 9.56 -18.64 7.83
C ASP A 90 10.57 -17.81 8.64
N SER A 91 11.31 -18.50 9.48
CA SER A 91 12.40 -17.94 10.30
C SER A 91 13.79 -18.29 9.77
N SER A 92 13.90 -18.73 8.52
CA SER A 92 15.16 -19.17 7.90
C SER A 92 16.02 -18.01 7.37
N GLY A 93 16.21 -16.95 8.17
CA GLY A 93 17.03 -15.79 7.78
C GLY A 93 16.76 -14.56 8.63
N PRO A 94 17.38 -13.41 8.29
CA PRO A 94 17.03 -12.14 8.95
C PRO A 94 15.55 -11.85 8.72
N ARG A 95 14.85 -11.51 9.81
CA ARG A 95 13.42 -11.19 9.79
C ARG A 95 13.14 -10.08 8.77
N ARG A 96 12.16 -10.28 7.93
CA ARG A 96 11.63 -9.27 7.01
C ARG A 96 10.37 -8.64 7.59
N ARG A 97 10.06 -7.41 7.22
CA ARG A 97 8.80 -6.76 7.58
C ARG A 97 7.62 -7.62 7.13
N PHE A 98 6.60 -7.68 7.96
CA PHE A 98 5.37 -8.46 7.77
C PHE A 98 5.62 -9.98 7.68
N SER A 99 6.71 -10.50 8.28
CA SER A 99 6.98 -11.93 8.42
C SER A 99 7.26 -12.28 9.88
N GLY A 100 7.25 -13.57 10.21
CA GLY A 100 7.50 -14.06 11.56
C GLY A 100 6.21 -14.41 12.31
N SER A 101 6.19 -14.20 13.62
CA SER A 101 5.01 -14.46 14.46
C SER A 101 3.89 -13.44 14.21
N SER A 102 2.66 -13.80 14.58
CA SER A 102 1.51 -12.88 14.47
C SER A 102 1.70 -11.59 15.25
N ASP A 103 2.38 -11.65 16.42
CA ASP A 103 2.73 -10.47 17.23
C ASP A 103 3.68 -9.53 16.48
N GLU A 104 4.70 -10.09 15.85
CA GLU A 104 5.65 -9.30 15.05
C GLU A 104 4.99 -8.67 13.84
N VAL A 105 4.09 -9.38 13.19
CA VAL A 105 3.32 -8.84 12.05
C VAL A 105 2.39 -7.72 12.52
N ARG A 106 1.70 -7.88 13.68
CA ARG A 106 0.87 -6.81 14.26
C ARG A 106 1.69 -5.57 14.58
N GLN A 107 2.88 -5.75 15.13
CA GLN A 107 3.77 -4.63 15.43
C GLN A 107 4.21 -3.90 14.16
N ASP A 108 4.49 -4.63 13.07
CA ASP A 108 4.80 -4.01 11.77
C ASP A 108 3.59 -3.24 11.23
N VAL A 109 2.38 -3.81 11.29
CA VAL A 109 1.13 -3.13 10.90
C VAL A 109 0.97 -1.81 11.66
N GLN A 110 1.15 -1.85 12.99
CA GLN A 110 1.07 -0.65 13.82
C GLN A 110 2.13 0.38 13.44
N THR A 111 3.38 -0.05 13.26
CA THR A 111 4.49 0.84 12.88
C THR A 111 4.20 1.58 11.58
N TYR A 112 3.68 0.90 10.55
CA TYR A 112 3.33 1.54 9.29
C TYR A 112 2.08 2.43 9.40
N SER A 113 1.11 2.04 10.23
CA SER A 113 -0.06 2.87 10.55
C SER A 113 0.36 4.18 11.22
N ASP A 114 1.27 4.13 12.19
CA ASP A 114 1.77 5.31 12.92
C ASP A 114 2.50 6.29 12.00
N VAL A 115 3.12 5.81 10.94
CA VAL A 115 3.75 6.65 9.90
C VAL A 115 2.71 7.31 8.99
N GLY A 116 1.48 6.77 8.90
CA GLY A 116 0.40 7.34 8.11
C GLY A 116 -0.10 6.45 6.96
N VAL A 117 0.26 5.17 6.95
CA VAL A 117 -0.30 4.21 6.00
C VAL A 117 -1.75 3.92 6.36
N THR A 118 -2.64 4.10 5.38
CA THR A 118 -4.09 3.87 5.55
C THR A 118 -4.53 2.51 5.03
N HIS A 119 -3.75 1.91 4.13
CA HIS A 119 -4.06 0.62 3.52
C HIS A 119 -2.79 -0.24 3.40
N LEU A 120 -2.86 -1.48 3.89
CA LEU A 120 -1.85 -2.50 3.65
C LEU A 120 -2.43 -3.59 2.76
N ILE A 121 -1.69 -3.94 1.70
CA ILE A 121 -2.08 -4.99 0.76
C ILE A 121 -1.12 -6.14 0.92
N PHE A 122 -1.64 -7.28 1.37
CA PHE A 122 -0.87 -8.51 1.54
C PHE A 122 -1.10 -9.46 0.37
N ASP A 123 -0.07 -10.22 0.04
CA ASP A 123 -0.15 -11.30 -0.92
C ASP A 123 -0.10 -12.65 -0.18
N PHE A 124 -1.18 -13.40 -0.22
CA PHE A 124 -1.31 -14.70 0.47
C PHE A 124 -1.13 -15.90 -0.46
N ARG A 125 -0.82 -15.66 -1.73
CA ARG A 125 -0.79 -16.73 -2.73
C ARG A 125 0.19 -17.83 -2.35
N THR A 126 -0.27 -19.06 -2.58
CA THR A 126 0.54 -20.30 -2.57
C THR A 126 0.27 -21.06 -3.85
N GLY A 127 0.98 -22.17 -4.06
CA GLY A 127 0.68 -23.11 -5.15
C GLY A 127 -0.61 -23.92 -4.95
N ASP A 128 -1.22 -23.85 -3.76
CA ASP A 128 -2.42 -24.58 -3.38
C ASP A 128 -3.51 -23.57 -2.92
N PRO A 129 -4.68 -23.57 -3.57
CA PRO A 129 -5.79 -22.69 -3.18
C PRO A 129 -6.21 -22.84 -1.72
N LYS A 130 -6.26 -24.08 -1.21
CA LYS A 130 -6.64 -24.33 0.19
C LYS A 130 -5.65 -23.70 1.16
N GLN A 131 -4.36 -23.85 0.92
CA GLN A 131 -3.33 -23.20 1.75
C GLN A 131 -3.43 -21.67 1.68
N THR A 132 -3.82 -21.12 0.53
CA THR A 132 -4.07 -19.66 0.39
C THR A 132 -5.23 -19.22 1.27
N GLU A 133 -6.35 -19.95 1.25
CA GLU A 133 -7.51 -19.70 2.13
C GLU A 133 -7.15 -19.81 3.61
N ASP A 134 -6.44 -20.87 3.99
CA ASP A 134 -6.00 -21.11 5.38
C ASP A 134 -5.08 -19.96 5.88
N ARG A 135 -4.17 -19.45 5.03
CA ARG A 135 -3.33 -18.29 5.35
C ARG A 135 -4.16 -17.02 5.56
N MET A 136 -5.13 -16.77 4.70
CA MET A 136 -6.03 -15.60 4.82
C MET A 136 -6.86 -15.68 6.09
N ALA A 137 -7.46 -16.84 6.39
CA ALA A 137 -8.24 -17.06 7.61
C ALA A 137 -7.38 -16.83 8.86
N ARG A 138 -6.20 -17.43 8.91
CA ARG A 138 -5.25 -17.28 10.02
C ARG A 138 -4.83 -15.82 10.21
N PHE A 139 -4.51 -15.09 9.14
CA PHE A 139 -4.18 -13.68 9.21
C PHE A 139 -5.36 -12.86 9.78
N SER A 140 -6.58 -13.16 9.34
CA SER A 140 -7.78 -12.50 9.84
C SER A 140 -7.97 -12.73 11.35
N GLU A 141 -7.79 -13.96 11.82
CA GLU A 141 -7.98 -14.32 13.23
C GLU A 141 -6.86 -13.82 14.12
N GLU A 142 -5.61 -13.96 13.70
CA GLU A 142 -4.44 -13.70 14.52
C GLU A 142 -3.89 -12.27 14.41
N VAL A 143 -4.15 -11.57 13.31
CA VAL A 143 -3.63 -10.22 13.09
C VAL A 143 -4.75 -9.18 13.09
N MET A 144 -5.79 -9.34 12.26
CA MET A 144 -6.83 -8.31 12.13
C MET A 144 -7.80 -8.25 13.31
N ALA A 145 -8.16 -9.39 13.91
CA ALA A 145 -9.15 -9.43 15.00
C ALA A 145 -8.64 -8.82 16.32
N VAL A 146 -7.36 -8.53 16.42
CA VAL A 146 -6.68 -8.06 17.65
C VAL A 146 -6.11 -6.65 17.48
N THR A 147 -6.20 -6.08 16.27
CA THR A 147 -5.82 -4.69 15.96
C THR A 147 -7.04 -3.82 15.99
#